data_430ca606c15f7ad029234d6943935057
#
_entry.id   430ca606c15f7ad029234d6943935057
#
_cell.length_a   1.000
_cell.length_b   1.000
_cell.length_c   1.000
_cell.angle_alpha   90.00
_cell.angle_beta   90.00
_cell.angle_gamma   90.00
#
_symmetry.space_group_name_H-M   'P 1'
#
loop_
_entity.id
_entity.type
_entity.pdbx_description
1 polymer ?
#
loop_
_entity_poly.entity_id
_entity_poly.type
_entity_poly.pdbx_seq_one_letter_code
_entity_poly.pdbx_strand_id
1 'polypeptide(L)'
;MCLLDSVETWDAERIVCRASSHRNADNPLRAHGRLGISCGIEYAAQAMAVHGALVVSGGEQPQIGYLTSVRSVALHATRLDDIATDLEIEAIRRSGNQHSILYDFSVRSNQSELLSGRAAVLLDAARIIDPSAKPIS
;
A
#
# COMPACT_ATOMS: atom_id res chain seq x y z
N MET A 1 -9.94 7.47 -2.61
CA MET A 1 -8.96 8.49 -2.97
C MET A 1 -7.59 7.87 -3.17
N CYS A 2 -6.86 8.36 -4.16
CA CYS A 2 -5.50 7.89 -4.38
C CYS A 2 -4.53 8.74 -3.57
N LEU A 3 -3.82 8.11 -2.67
CA LEU A 3 -2.84 8.78 -1.81
C LEU A 3 -1.49 8.94 -2.50
N LEU A 4 -1.22 8.11 -3.49
CA LEU A 4 0.07 8.07 -4.17
C LEU A 4 0.08 9.02 -5.36
N ASP A 5 1.22 9.68 -5.60
CA ASP A 5 1.38 10.54 -6.77
C ASP A 5 1.88 9.76 -7.98
N SER A 6 2.82 8.85 -7.77
CA SER A 6 3.44 8.16 -8.89
C SER A 6 4.10 6.87 -8.44
N VAL A 7 4.30 5.98 -9.43
CA VAL A 7 5.15 4.81 -9.26
C VAL A 7 6.52 5.17 -9.82
N GLU A 8 7.53 5.11 -8.98
CA GLU A 8 8.90 5.44 -9.39
C GLU A 8 9.54 4.29 -10.13
N THR A 9 9.46 3.09 -9.55
CA THR A 9 9.98 1.88 -10.16
C THR A 9 9.16 0.69 -9.70
N TRP A 10 9.16 -0.37 -10.51
CA TRP A 10 8.57 -1.63 -10.08
C TRP A 10 9.13 -2.79 -10.88
N ASP A 11 9.09 -3.96 -10.28
CA ASP A 11 9.36 -5.22 -10.96
C ASP A 11 8.49 -6.30 -10.30
N ALA A 12 8.76 -7.57 -10.62
CA ALA A 12 7.92 -8.66 -10.12
C ALA A 12 7.91 -8.74 -8.59
N GLU A 13 8.92 -8.19 -7.92
CA GLU A 13 9.08 -8.38 -6.49
C GLU A 13 9.07 -7.11 -5.67
N ARG A 14 9.06 -5.95 -6.33
CA ARG A 14 9.23 -4.70 -5.60
C ARG A 14 8.52 -3.56 -6.31
N ILE A 15 8.01 -2.62 -5.53
CA ILE A 15 7.48 -1.37 -6.05
C ILE A 15 7.95 -0.24 -5.13
N VAL A 16 8.27 0.88 -5.76
CA VAL A 16 8.57 2.12 -5.04
C VAL A 16 7.67 3.20 -5.59
N CYS A 17 6.93 3.84 -4.70
CA CYS A 17 6.00 4.91 -5.04
C CYS A 17 6.38 6.18 -4.32
N ARG A 18 5.88 7.30 -4.83
CA ARG A 18 6.09 8.62 -4.22
C ARG A 18 4.75 9.23 -3.89
N ALA A 19 4.69 9.96 -2.80
CA ALA A 19 3.46 10.62 -2.38
C ALA A 19 3.76 11.95 -1.71
N SER A 20 2.88 12.92 -1.93
CA SER A 20 2.93 14.22 -1.28
C SER A 20 1.64 14.55 -0.57
N SER A 21 0.64 13.68 -0.65
CA SER A 21 -0.69 13.96 -0.12
C SER A 21 -0.73 14.06 1.40
N HIS A 22 0.31 13.59 2.08
CA HIS A 22 0.37 13.71 3.54
C HIS A 22 0.41 15.16 4.00
N ARG A 23 0.80 16.08 3.13
CA ARG A 23 0.84 17.51 3.43
C ARG A 23 -0.45 18.23 3.10
N ASN A 24 -1.37 17.57 2.38
CA ASN A 24 -2.62 18.20 1.99
C ASN A 24 -3.55 18.35 3.17
N ALA A 25 -4.06 19.57 3.37
CA ALA A 25 -5.06 19.81 4.40
C ALA A 25 -6.34 19.02 4.15
N ASP A 26 -6.60 18.69 2.89
CA ASP A 26 -7.81 17.97 2.48
C ASP A 26 -7.66 16.46 2.51
N ASN A 27 -6.53 15.95 3.01
CA ASN A 27 -6.32 14.51 3.06
C ASN A 27 -7.43 13.88 3.90
N PRO A 28 -8.17 12.90 3.35
CA PRO A 28 -9.31 12.31 4.05
C PRO A 28 -8.93 11.52 5.31
N LEU A 29 -7.67 11.16 5.45
CA LEU A 29 -7.19 10.43 6.63
C LEU A 29 -6.88 11.36 7.80
N ARG A 30 -6.91 12.67 7.59
CA ARG A 30 -6.62 13.60 8.67
C ARG A 30 -7.73 13.59 9.71
N ALA A 31 -7.32 13.68 10.97
CA ALA A 31 -8.23 13.83 12.10
C ALA A 31 -7.67 14.93 12.99
N HIS A 32 -8.52 15.90 13.31
CA HIS A 32 -8.13 17.03 14.17
C HIS A 32 -6.91 17.77 13.61
N GLY A 33 -6.85 17.92 12.28
CA GLY A 33 -5.76 18.62 11.63
C GLY A 33 -4.46 17.86 11.55
N ARG A 34 -4.47 16.57 11.91
CA ARG A 34 -3.26 15.76 11.95
C ARG A 34 -3.42 14.48 11.14
N LEU A 35 -2.31 14.02 10.60
CA LEU A 35 -2.22 12.73 9.94
C LEU A 35 -1.27 11.87 10.77
N GLY A 36 -1.83 10.95 11.55
CA GLY A 36 -1.03 10.11 12.41
C GLY A 36 -0.13 9.17 11.64
N ILE A 37 0.95 8.72 12.29
CA ILE A 37 1.93 7.88 11.61
C ILE A 37 1.31 6.57 11.11
N SER A 38 0.33 6.03 11.82
CA SER A 38 -0.31 4.77 11.39
C SER A 38 -1.03 4.90 10.07
N CYS A 39 -1.37 6.11 9.64
CA CYS A 39 -1.97 6.32 8.32
C CYS A 39 -1.01 5.95 7.20
N GLY A 40 0.29 5.87 7.48
CA GLY A 40 1.27 5.39 6.51
C GLY A 40 1.00 3.96 6.06
N ILE A 41 0.30 3.18 6.86
CA ILE A 41 -0.10 1.83 6.46
C ILE A 41 -1.06 1.89 5.27
N GLU A 42 -1.92 2.90 5.21
CA GLU A 42 -2.80 3.09 4.06
C GLU A 42 -2.02 3.40 2.79
N TYR A 43 -0.96 4.19 2.91
CA TYR A 43 -0.08 4.46 1.77
C TYR A 43 0.57 3.17 1.28
N ALA A 44 1.06 2.35 2.22
CA ALA A 44 1.67 1.08 1.86
C ALA A 44 0.65 0.14 1.24
N ALA A 45 -0.57 0.12 1.75
CA ALA A 45 -1.62 -0.73 1.20
C ALA A 45 -1.92 -0.37 -0.25
N GLN A 46 -1.95 0.93 -0.57
CA GLN A 46 -2.17 1.33 -1.96
C GLN A 46 -1.00 0.93 -2.85
N ALA A 47 0.23 1.05 -2.37
CA ALA A 47 1.38 0.63 -3.14
C ALA A 47 1.34 -0.88 -3.42
N MET A 48 0.97 -1.67 -2.42
CA MET A 48 0.86 -3.12 -2.60
C MET A 48 -0.24 -3.49 -3.60
N ALA A 49 -1.37 -2.77 -3.55
CA ALA A 49 -2.47 -3.02 -4.49
C ALA A 49 -2.04 -2.69 -5.92
N VAL A 50 -1.33 -1.58 -6.11
CA VAL A 50 -0.83 -1.20 -7.43
C VAL A 50 0.17 -2.24 -7.92
N HIS A 51 1.07 -2.70 -7.06
CA HIS A 51 2.04 -3.71 -7.42
C HIS A 51 1.36 -5.00 -7.89
N GLY A 52 0.36 -5.45 -7.15
CA GLY A 52 -0.37 -6.65 -7.53
C GLY A 52 -1.01 -6.52 -8.90
N ALA A 53 -1.62 -5.36 -9.18
CA ALA A 53 -2.24 -5.13 -10.47
C ALA A 53 -1.21 -5.12 -11.59
N LEU A 54 -0.08 -4.48 -11.38
CA LEU A 54 0.96 -4.39 -12.41
C LEU A 54 1.57 -5.75 -12.71
N VAL A 55 1.86 -6.52 -11.68
CA VAL A 55 2.55 -7.80 -11.84
C VAL A 55 1.66 -8.84 -12.49
N VAL A 56 0.41 -8.91 -12.07
CA VAL A 56 -0.48 -10.00 -12.53
C VAL A 56 -0.98 -9.75 -13.93
N SER A 57 -1.32 -8.51 -14.25
CA SER A 57 -2.02 -8.22 -15.49
C SER A 57 -1.26 -7.28 -16.41
N GLY A 58 -0.10 -6.83 -16.00
CA GLY A 58 0.58 -5.78 -16.76
C GLY A 58 -0.21 -4.50 -16.78
N GLY A 59 -1.17 -4.34 -15.88
CA GLY A 59 -2.02 -3.18 -15.84
C GLY A 59 -3.30 -3.31 -16.63
N GLU A 60 -3.50 -4.41 -17.31
CA GLU A 60 -4.68 -4.57 -18.16
C GLU A 60 -5.93 -4.93 -17.40
N GLN A 61 -5.80 -5.82 -16.43
CA GLN A 61 -6.95 -6.27 -15.64
C GLN A 61 -6.60 -6.20 -14.18
N PRO A 62 -6.80 -5.05 -13.57
CA PRO A 62 -6.44 -4.90 -12.17
C PRO A 62 -7.25 -5.85 -11.29
N GLN A 63 -6.57 -6.41 -10.33
CA GLN A 63 -7.19 -7.21 -9.29
C GLN A 63 -7.37 -6.36 -8.06
N ILE A 64 -8.43 -6.65 -7.31
CA ILE A 64 -8.63 -5.99 -6.05
C ILE A 64 -7.91 -6.80 -4.97
N GLY A 65 -7.05 -6.14 -4.21
CA GLY A 65 -6.39 -6.76 -3.09
C GLY A 65 -6.94 -6.22 -1.79
N TYR A 66 -7.06 -7.09 -0.82
CA TYR A 66 -7.51 -6.73 0.52
C TYR A 66 -6.40 -6.96 1.51
N LEU A 67 -6.11 -5.96 2.30
CA LEU A 67 -5.15 -6.10 3.39
C LEU A 67 -5.81 -6.93 4.48
N THR A 68 -5.26 -8.11 4.73
CA THR A 68 -5.86 -9.02 5.69
C THR A 68 -5.16 -9.03 7.03
N SER A 69 -3.88 -8.70 7.06
CA SER A 69 -3.16 -8.62 8.32
C SER A 69 -1.96 -7.71 8.16
N VAL A 70 -1.61 -7.06 9.25
CA VAL A 70 -0.40 -6.25 9.34
C VAL A 70 0.25 -6.62 10.66
N ARG A 71 1.55 -6.87 10.63
CA ARG A 71 2.28 -7.26 11.84
C ARG A 71 3.71 -6.74 11.78
N SER A 72 4.40 -6.83 12.89
CA SER A 72 5.79 -6.40 13.02
C SER A 72 5.97 -4.94 12.65
N VAL A 73 4.97 -4.12 13.01
CA VAL A 73 4.98 -2.70 12.66
C VAL A 73 5.93 -1.97 13.60
N ALA A 74 6.84 -1.22 13.01
CA ALA A 74 7.74 -0.34 13.73
C ALA A 74 7.43 1.10 13.35
N LEU A 75 7.20 1.94 14.34
CA LEU A 75 6.86 3.35 14.12
C LEU A 75 8.00 4.21 14.65
N HIS A 76 8.54 5.06 13.79
CA HIS A 76 9.70 5.90 14.14
C HIS A 76 9.35 7.38 14.14
N ALA A 77 8.08 7.71 13.99
CA ALA A 77 7.58 9.08 14.04
C ALA A 77 6.19 9.03 14.66
N THR A 78 5.60 10.18 14.93
CA THR A 78 4.26 10.22 15.51
C THR A 78 3.20 10.67 14.51
N ARG A 79 3.60 11.42 13.50
CA ARG A 79 2.66 11.95 12.51
C ARG A 79 3.36 12.13 11.18
N LEU A 80 2.56 12.19 10.11
CA LEU A 80 3.07 12.37 8.76
C LEU A 80 2.89 13.79 8.26
N ASP A 81 1.89 14.51 8.75
CA ASP A 81 1.52 15.80 8.19
C ASP A 81 2.59 16.87 8.38
N ASP A 82 3.49 16.68 9.33
CA ASP A 82 4.59 17.63 9.56
C ASP A 82 5.87 17.24 8.84
N ILE A 83 5.85 16.19 8.03
CA ILE A 83 7.00 15.80 7.23
C ILE A 83 7.06 16.69 5.99
N ALA A 84 8.15 17.43 5.85
CA ALA A 84 8.27 18.45 4.82
C ALA A 84 8.56 17.91 3.43
N THR A 85 9.17 16.73 3.35
CA THR A 85 9.55 16.14 2.06
C THR A 85 8.56 15.08 1.64
N ASP A 86 8.60 14.69 0.37
CA ASP A 86 7.73 13.65 -0.16
C ASP A 86 7.98 12.34 0.55
N LEU A 87 6.95 11.51 0.60
CA LEU A 87 7.08 10.16 1.11
C LEU A 87 7.52 9.23 -0.01
N GLU A 88 8.38 8.29 0.35
CA GLU A 88 8.76 7.19 -0.52
C GLU A 88 8.21 5.92 0.11
N ILE A 89 7.36 5.22 -0.62
CA ILE A 89 6.70 4.02 -0.14
C ILE A 89 7.26 2.84 -0.91
N GLU A 90 7.81 1.88 -0.19
CA GLU A 90 8.37 0.69 -0.79
C GLU A 90 7.63 -0.54 -0.29
N ALA A 91 7.31 -1.45 -1.19
CA ALA A 91 6.76 -2.76 -0.83
C ALA A 91 7.57 -3.82 -1.56
N ILE A 92 7.97 -4.85 -0.83
CA ILE A 92 8.77 -5.95 -1.36
C ILE A 92 7.99 -7.24 -1.13
N ARG A 93 7.70 -7.92 -2.23
CA ARG A 93 7.02 -9.20 -2.17
C ARG A 93 7.98 -10.26 -1.67
N ARG A 94 7.63 -10.89 -0.57
CA ARG A 94 8.45 -11.96 0.02
C ARG A 94 8.03 -13.33 -0.44
N SER A 95 6.72 -13.55 -0.53
CA SER A 95 6.19 -14.83 -0.97
C SER A 95 4.76 -14.62 -1.39
N GLY A 96 4.19 -15.64 -2.03
CA GLY A 96 2.79 -15.52 -2.40
C GLY A 96 2.40 -16.56 -3.41
N ASN A 97 1.11 -16.65 -3.64
CA ASN A 97 0.52 -17.52 -4.64
C ASN A 97 -0.60 -16.77 -5.32
N GLN A 98 -1.52 -17.47 -5.96
CA GLN A 98 -2.61 -16.84 -6.69
C GLN A 98 -3.62 -16.16 -5.79
N HIS A 99 -3.62 -16.49 -4.51
CA HIS A 99 -4.66 -16.04 -3.59
C HIS A 99 -4.17 -15.00 -2.59
N SER A 100 -2.93 -15.11 -2.15
CA SER A 100 -2.44 -14.14 -1.17
C SER A 100 -0.95 -13.89 -1.37
N ILE A 101 -0.54 -12.69 -1.00
CA ILE A 101 0.84 -12.25 -1.15
C ILE A 101 1.30 -11.66 0.17
N LEU A 102 2.52 -11.99 0.55
CA LEU A 102 3.16 -11.45 1.75
C LEU A 102 4.18 -10.40 1.34
N TYR A 103 4.03 -9.21 1.91
CA TYR A 103 4.91 -8.08 1.62
C TYR A 103 5.60 -7.60 2.87
N ASP A 104 6.83 -7.10 2.69
CA ASP A 104 7.45 -6.19 3.64
C ASP A 104 7.28 -4.78 3.07
N PHE A 105 6.91 -3.83 3.90
CA PHE A 105 6.72 -2.46 3.44
C PHE A 105 7.43 -1.47 4.33
N SER A 106 7.76 -0.32 3.75
CA SER A 106 8.30 0.79 4.52
C SER A 106 7.85 2.10 3.91
N VAL A 107 7.74 3.12 4.74
CA VAL A 107 7.49 4.49 4.33
C VAL A 107 8.64 5.33 4.84
N ARG A 108 9.28 6.04 3.92
CA ARG A 108 10.46 6.84 4.22
C ARG A 108 10.27 8.26 3.74
N SER A 109 11.05 9.16 4.29
CA SER A 109 11.15 10.51 3.81
C SER A 109 12.61 10.92 3.95
N ASN A 110 13.21 11.34 2.84
CA ASN A 110 14.59 11.82 2.83
C ASN A 110 15.53 10.81 3.46
N GLN A 111 15.35 9.52 3.12
CA GLN A 111 16.18 8.40 3.57
C GLN A 111 15.97 8.00 5.03
N SER A 112 15.05 8.66 5.73
CA SER A 112 14.71 8.27 7.09
C SER A 112 13.47 7.41 7.07
N GLU A 113 13.55 6.23 7.69
CA GLU A 113 12.39 5.36 7.78
C GLU A 113 11.42 5.91 8.82
N LEU A 114 10.18 6.10 8.42
CA LEU A 114 9.14 6.60 9.30
C LEU A 114 8.33 5.46 9.89
N LEU A 115 8.10 4.43 9.11
CA LEU A 115 7.45 3.23 9.60
C LEU A 115 7.77 2.08 8.66
N SER A 116 7.59 0.87 9.18
CA SER A 116 7.77 -0.35 8.40
C SER A 116 6.89 -1.44 9.00
N GLY A 117 6.71 -2.51 8.24
CA GLY A 117 5.95 -3.64 8.74
C GLY A 117 5.86 -4.74 7.71
N ARG A 118 5.07 -5.74 8.04
CA ARG A 118 4.79 -6.87 7.17
C ARG A 118 3.30 -6.98 7.00
N ALA A 119 2.85 -7.26 5.77
CA ALA A 119 1.43 -7.30 5.46
C ALA A 119 1.12 -8.49 4.60
N ALA A 120 -0.08 -9.04 4.79
CA ALA A 120 -0.64 -10.04 3.90
C ALA A 120 -1.78 -9.41 3.12
N VAL A 121 -1.78 -9.65 1.80
CA VAL A 121 -2.80 -9.13 0.90
C VAL A 121 -3.50 -10.31 0.26
N LEU A 122 -4.82 -10.35 0.40
CA LEU A 122 -5.64 -11.37 -0.23
C LEU A 122 -6.09 -10.86 -1.60
N LEU A 123 -5.86 -11.65 -2.62
CA LEU A 123 -6.28 -11.31 -3.98
C LEU A 123 -7.64 -11.90 -4.24
N ASP A 124 -8.52 -11.09 -4.78
CA ASP A 124 -9.93 -11.43 -4.89
C ASP A 124 -10.43 -11.45 -6.32
N ALA A 125 -9.55 -11.73 -7.26
CA ALA A 125 -9.93 -11.68 -8.67
C ALA A 125 -11.06 -12.64 -9.01
N ALA A 126 -10.99 -13.85 -8.49
CA ALA A 126 -12.00 -14.86 -8.82
C ALA A 126 -13.36 -14.47 -8.32
N ARG A 127 -13.43 -13.92 -7.12
CA ARG A 127 -14.70 -13.52 -6.55
C ARG A 127 -15.32 -12.35 -7.27
N ILE A 128 -14.49 -11.42 -7.70
CA ILE A 128 -14.93 -10.27 -8.44
C ILE A 128 -15.47 -10.69 -9.80
N ILE A 129 -14.78 -11.60 -10.45
CA ILE A 129 -15.16 -12.04 -11.78
C ILE A 129 -16.49 -12.76 -11.75
N ASP A 130 -16.72 -13.55 -10.72
CA ASP A 130 -17.89 -14.41 -10.70
C ASP A 130 -18.64 -14.30 -9.38
N PRO A 131 -19.33 -13.21 -9.21
CA PRO A 131 -20.14 -13.04 -8.01
C PRO A 131 -21.28 -14.05 -7.93
N SER A 132 -21.71 -14.59 -9.07
CA SER A 132 -22.80 -15.56 -9.08
C SER A 132 -22.29 -16.98 -8.84
N ALA A 133 -21.09 -17.21 -9.19
CA ALA A 133 -20.53 -18.52 -8.95
C ALA A 133 -20.30 -18.78 -7.51
N LYS A 134 -20.47 -17.91 -7.09
CA LYS A 134 -20.40 -17.98 -6.01
C LYS A 134 -21.02 -18.71 -5.40
N PRO A 135 -21.13 -18.77 -5.94
CA PRO A 135 -21.46 -19.40 -5.61
C PRO A 135 -21.43 -19.98 -4.90
N ILE A 136 -21.07 -19.66 -4.91
CA ILE A 136 -21.10 -20.14 -4.53
C ILE A 136 -21.68 -20.28 -4.07
N SER A 137 -21.88 -20.00 -4.14
CA SER A 137 -22.52 -20.06 -3.97
C SER A 137 -22.78 -20.15 -3.84
#